data_67a8d9e20ca3457883acbc05084a2b26
#
_entry.id   67a8d9e20ca3457883acbc05084a2b26
#
_cell.length_a   1.000
_cell.length_b   1.000
_cell.length_c   1.000
_cell.angle_alpha   90.00
_cell.angle_beta   90.00
_cell.angle_gamma   90.00
#
_symmetry.space_group_name_H-M   'P 1'
#
loop_
_entity.id
_entity.type
_entity.pdbx_description
1 polymer ?
#
loop_
_entity_poly.entity_id
_entity_poly.type
_entity_poly.pdbx_seq_one_letter_code
_entity_poly.pdbx_strand_id
1 'polypeptide(L)'
;MPVSVMHRYRWSFVAALLLSLLALAPASYSASYELVLRGGRVMDPESGRDGVFDVAISDGRIAAISEKALTGVRVIDVSGQVVAPGFIDLHNHSLTPLGMRYQALDGVTTTLELEAGAWPVAGAGIQLPNGAPLNYGASAGYTGIRLELMQGVSLQDLFSGKSTVDYAGPAFRQHASDEQQQDMRRKLALALDRGGLGVGLPLDYFSAAIDAAELRMIFEVAGERGVPVFVHIRRGLAGDPQGLVEVIDMARDTGAPVHICHLQHSAMKGTDQFLAMIRQARKEGVDITTEMFPYNAGTTSIGAAVFSRDWQAIFDISYEDVEWAATGERFDQATWERYRSEQPAGMVIHHYVKEEWTRQALLEPGLMVVTDGTPIISKSVGVPPQGIGSYSRVLGRYVREQQALDLMTALSKMTLLPAQRLQDVAPVFARKGRIQPGADADITVFDPQTIIDRSTYREPFQASRGVRYLLVNGALVVEDGVFQESAKPGRQLTTLGP
;
A
#
# COMPACT_ATOMS: atom_id res chain seq x y z
N MET A 1 32.02 22.91 -94.20
CA MET A 1 32.85 23.84 -93.44
C MET A 1 31.91 24.78 -92.70
N PRO A 2 32.17 25.17 -91.46
CA PRO A 2 32.82 24.47 -90.37
C PRO A 2 31.88 24.16 -89.18
N VAL A 3 32.36 23.24 -88.40
CA VAL A 3 31.85 22.72 -87.15
C VAL A 3 32.32 23.62 -86.01
N SER A 4 31.61 23.50 -84.86
CA SER A 4 32.07 23.83 -83.52
C SER A 4 31.73 25.21 -82.96
N VAL A 5 30.70 25.25 -82.10
CA VAL A 5 30.68 25.89 -80.75
C VAL A 5 29.45 25.40 -80.00
N MET A 6 29.63 24.33 -79.26
CA MET A 6 28.65 23.93 -78.29
C MET A 6 29.27 22.97 -77.26
N HIS A 7 30.08 23.50 -76.32
CA HIS A 7 30.64 22.67 -75.20
C HIS A 7 31.24 23.51 -74.04
N ARG A 8 30.54 24.57 -73.56
CA ARG A 8 31.08 25.33 -72.41
C ARG A 8 30.03 25.77 -71.35
N TYR A 9 28.80 25.30 -71.42
CA TYR A 9 27.80 25.74 -70.40
C TYR A 9 27.14 24.62 -69.55
N ARG A 10 27.71 23.40 -69.45
CA ARG A 10 27.13 22.29 -68.70
C ARG A 10 27.73 22.04 -67.31
N TRP A 11 28.80 22.74 -66.91
CA TRP A 11 29.43 22.48 -65.59
C TRP A 11 29.16 23.52 -64.51
N SER A 12 28.56 24.64 -64.82
CA SER A 12 28.27 25.70 -63.85
C SER A 12 26.94 25.51 -63.07
N PHE A 13 26.03 24.68 -63.55
CA PHE A 13 24.77 24.43 -62.88
C PHE A 13 24.79 23.28 -61.86
N VAL A 14 25.73 22.36 -61.96
CA VAL A 14 25.88 21.24 -61.04
C VAL A 14 26.60 21.66 -59.76
N ALA A 15 27.51 22.63 -59.80
CA ALA A 15 28.20 23.13 -58.61
C ALA A 15 27.32 24.02 -57.72
N ALA A 16 26.29 24.71 -58.28
CA ALA A 16 25.35 25.53 -57.51
C ALA A 16 24.28 24.70 -56.82
N LEU A 17 23.94 23.49 -57.31
CA LEU A 17 22.97 22.60 -56.70
C LEU A 17 23.55 21.76 -55.56
N LEU A 18 24.88 21.56 -55.49
CA LEU A 18 25.55 20.84 -54.43
C LEU A 18 25.92 21.72 -53.22
N LEU A 19 25.93 23.04 -53.34
CA LEU A 19 26.14 23.96 -52.23
C LEU A 19 24.85 24.36 -51.48
N SER A 20 23.68 24.12 -52.07
CA SER A 20 22.38 24.38 -51.40
C SER A 20 21.85 23.20 -50.58
N LEU A 21 22.49 22.02 -50.62
CA LEU A 21 22.11 20.82 -49.83
C LEU A 21 22.87 20.69 -48.51
N LEU A 22 23.81 21.60 -48.18
CA LEU A 22 24.62 21.56 -46.95
C LEU A 22 24.13 22.49 -45.85
N ALA A 23 22.96 23.13 -45.99
CA ALA A 23 22.41 24.06 -45.00
C ALA A 23 21.13 23.61 -44.30
N LEU A 24 20.71 22.36 -44.49
CA LEU A 24 19.68 21.73 -43.65
C LEU A 24 20.36 20.79 -42.66
N ALA A 25 21.13 21.38 -41.73
CA ALA A 25 21.37 20.69 -40.46
C ALA A 25 20.00 20.38 -39.88
N PRO A 26 19.66 19.09 -39.56
CA PRO A 26 18.45 18.83 -38.87
C PRO A 26 18.50 19.67 -37.58
N ALA A 27 17.56 20.59 -37.42
CA ALA A 27 17.31 21.20 -36.14
C ALA A 27 17.19 20.01 -35.20
N SER A 28 18.13 19.85 -34.28
CA SER A 28 18.03 18.90 -33.19
C SER A 28 16.76 19.31 -32.45
N TYR A 29 15.66 18.67 -32.77
CA TYR A 29 14.46 18.72 -31.95
C TYR A 29 14.91 18.14 -30.62
N SER A 30 15.35 19.02 -29.72
CA SER A 30 15.46 18.65 -28.33
C SER A 30 14.07 18.11 -27.94
N ALA A 31 13.98 16.81 -27.73
CA ALA A 31 12.74 16.21 -27.33
C ALA A 31 12.23 16.97 -26.10
N SER A 32 11.14 17.68 -26.25
CA SER A 32 10.51 18.41 -25.15
C SER A 32 9.67 17.42 -24.39
N TYR A 33 10.06 17.11 -23.15
CA TYR A 33 9.29 16.25 -22.26
C TYR A 33 7.98 16.95 -21.81
N GLU A 34 6.97 16.19 -21.43
CA GLU A 34 5.70 16.76 -20.94
C GLU A 34 5.90 17.53 -19.63
N LEU A 35 6.67 16.94 -18.71
CA LEU A 35 6.98 17.52 -17.41
C LEU A 35 8.45 17.24 -17.05
N VAL A 36 9.10 18.23 -16.45
CA VAL A 36 10.43 18.08 -15.84
C VAL A 36 10.37 18.55 -14.39
N LEU A 37 10.76 17.67 -13.47
CA LEU A 37 11.09 18.02 -12.08
C LEU A 37 12.55 18.38 -12.05
N ARG A 38 12.85 19.67 -11.79
CA ARG A 38 14.20 20.24 -11.91
C ARG A 38 14.92 20.35 -10.57
N GLY A 39 16.17 19.85 -10.54
CA GLY A 39 17.13 20.18 -9.47
C GLY A 39 16.81 19.54 -8.11
N GLY A 40 15.99 18.49 -8.05
CA GLY A 40 15.68 17.78 -6.83
C GLY A 40 16.75 16.77 -6.43
N ARG A 41 16.86 16.46 -5.12
CA ARG A 41 17.63 15.32 -4.64
C ARG A 41 16.88 14.03 -4.98
N VAL A 42 17.28 13.39 -6.07
CA VAL A 42 16.68 12.13 -6.51
C VAL A 42 17.23 10.98 -5.68
N MET A 43 16.35 10.24 -5.03
CA MET A 43 16.68 9.06 -4.21
C MET A 43 15.96 7.83 -4.77
N ASP A 44 16.71 6.84 -5.23
CA ASP A 44 16.19 5.57 -5.74
C ASP A 44 16.78 4.39 -4.97
N PRO A 45 15.96 3.71 -4.13
CA PRO A 45 16.46 2.63 -3.28
C PRO A 45 17.02 1.42 -4.05
N GLU A 46 16.55 1.14 -5.28
CA GLU A 46 17.01 -0.01 -6.05
C GLU A 46 18.41 0.20 -6.63
N SER A 47 18.68 1.36 -7.24
CA SER A 47 19.99 1.66 -7.81
C SER A 47 20.96 2.26 -6.80
N GLY A 48 20.48 2.66 -5.61
CA GLY A 48 21.27 3.40 -4.62
C GLY A 48 21.53 4.85 -5.03
N ARG A 49 20.85 5.39 -6.06
CA ARG A 49 21.03 6.78 -6.50
C ARG A 49 20.64 7.74 -5.39
N ASP A 50 21.52 8.69 -5.10
CA ASP A 50 21.32 9.80 -4.18
C ASP A 50 22.12 11.01 -4.67
N GLY A 51 21.43 11.99 -5.27
CA GLY A 51 22.09 13.18 -5.84
C GLY A 51 21.09 14.12 -6.48
N VAL A 52 21.59 15.26 -6.95
CA VAL A 52 20.76 16.31 -7.58
C VAL A 52 20.65 16.03 -9.08
N PHE A 53 19.41 15.84 -9.55
CA PHE A 53 19.10 15.54 -10.95
C PHE A 53 17.81 16.23 -11.39
N ASP A 54 17.68 16.41 -12.71
CA ASP A 54 16.40 16.64 -13.36
C ASP A 54 15.75 15.29 -13.68
N VAL A 55 14.44 15.16 -13.45
CA VAL A 55 13.64 13.98 -13.81
C VAL A 55 12.60 14.40 -14.85
N ALA A 56 12.67 13.82 -16.05
CA ALA A 56 11.73 14.07 -17.14
C ALA A 56 10.67 12.98 -17.20
N ILE A 57 9.42 13.40 -17.41
CA ILE A 57 8.23 12.55 -17.49
C ILE A 57 7.58 12.75 -18.87
N SER A 58 7.22 11.65 -19.53
CA SER A 58 6.40 11.58 -20.72
C SER A 58 5.61 10.27 -20.75
N ASP A 59 4.39 10.29 -21.29
CA ASP A 59 3.52 9.12 -21.43
C ASP A 59 3.32 8.35 -20.11
N GLY A 60 3.22 9.09 -19.00
CA GLY A 60 3.04 8.52 -17.67
C GLY A 60 4.24 7.77 -17.11
N ARG A 61 5.45 7.92 -17.71
CA ARG A 61 6.68 7.25 -17.32
C ARG A 61 7.82 8.23 -17.09
N ILE A 62 8.80 7.77 -16.32
CA ILE A 62 10.08 8.45 -16.21
C ILE A 62 10.83 8.21 -17.53
N ALA A 63 10.99 9.28 -18.32
CA ALA A 63 11.64 9.23 -19.63
C ALA A 63 13.16 9.39 -19.53
N ALA A 64 13.63 10.28 -18.64
CA ALA A 64 15.05 10.53 -18.44
C ALA A 64 15.36 11.04 -17.03
N ILE A 65 16.60 10.81 -16.59
CA ILE A 65 17.18 11.38 -15.37
C ILE A 65 18.56 11.94 -15.77
N SER A 66 18.83 13.19 -15.41
CA SER A 66 20.03 13.88 -15.91
C SER A 66 20.59 14.88 -14.90
N GLU A 67 21.93 14.95 -14.79
CA GLU A 67 22.61 16.04 -14.09
C GLU A 67 22.58 17.36 -14.90
N LYS A 68 22.37 17.24 -16.22
CA LYS A 68 22.23 18.40 -17.10
C LYS A 68 20.76 18.80 -17.18
N ALA A 69 20.53 20.12 -17.26
CA ALA A 69 19.19 20.66 -17.37
C ALA A 69 18.41 20.05 -18.55
N LEU A 70 17.22 19.52 -18.27
CA LEU A 70 16.28 18.99 -19.25
C LEU A 70 15.25 20.06 -19.62
N THR A 71 14.68 19.95 -20.82
CA THR A 71 13.62 20.86 -21.31
C THR A 71 12.30 20.14 -21.37
N GLY A 72 11.22 20.79 -20.91
CA GLY A 72 9.88 20.26 -20.92
C GLY A 72 8.83 21.33 -21.22
N VAL A 73 7.65 20.89 -21.62
CA VAL A 73 6.47 21.79 -21.79
C VAL A 73 6.17 22.47 -20.46
N ARG A 74 6.26 21.70 -19.37
CA ARG A 74 6.16 22.21 -18.01
C ARG A 74 7.43 21.85 -17.23
N VAL A 75 7.94 22.81 -16.47
CA VAL A 75 9.10 22.61 -15.58
C VAL A 75 8.72 23.05 -14.19
N ILE A 76 8.91 22.17 -13.21
CA ILE A 76 8.69 22.43 -11.79
C ILE A 76 10.05 22.43 -11.10
N ASP A 77 10.42 23.55 -10.48
CA ASP A 77 11.63 23.64 -9.65
C ASP A 77 11.36 22.95 -8.30
N VAL A 78 12.11 21.88 -8.05
CA VAL A 78 12.05 21.11 -6.80
C VAL A 78 13.41 21.11 -6.08
N SER A 79 14.19 22.17 -6.28
CA SER A 79 15.47 22.37 -5.62
C SER A 79 15.32 22.36 -4.09
N GLY A 80 16.22 21.65 -3.41
CA GLY A 80 16.17 21.47 -1.95
C GLY A 80 15.15 20.42 -1.47
N GLN A 81 14.36 19.83 -2.36
CA GLN A 81 13.40 18.79 -2.05
C GLN A 81 13.93 17.41 -2.44
N VAL A 82 13.38 16.37 -1.81
CA VAL A 82 13.63 14.96 -2.18
C VAL A 82 12.61 14.55 -3.23
N VAL A 83 13.11 13.94 -4.31
CA VAL A 83 12.31 13.26 -5.33
C VAL A 83 12.50 11.77 -5.15
N ALA A 84 11.48 11.09 -4.64
CA ALA A 84 11.49 9.67 -4.31
C ALA A 84 10.40 8.92 -5.10
N PRO A 85 10.49 7.58 -5.21
CA PRO A 85 9.36 6.79 -5.69
C PRO A 85 8.12 7.07 -4.83
N GLY A 86 6.95 7.04 -5.43
CA GLY A 86 5.69 7.13 -4.70
C GLY A 86 5.52 6.00 -3.71
N PHE A 87 4.98 6.30 -2.52
CA PHE A 87 4.81 5.29 -1.48
C PHE A 87 3.73 4.29 -1.88
N ILE A 88 3.94 3.03 -1.50
CA ILE A 88 3.06 1.89 -1.78
C ILE A 88 2.56 1.33 -0.47
N ASP A 89 1.26 1.44 -0.24
CA ASP A 89 0.58 0.93 0.94
C ASP A 89 -0.04 -0.43 0.62
N LEU A 90 0.46 -1.50 1.24
CA LEU A 90 -0.04 -2.85 1.04
C LEU A 90 -1.28 -3.15 1.89
N HIS A 91 -1.54 -2.33 2.92
CA HIS A 91 -2.54 -2.64 3.92
C HIS A 91 -3.37 -1.40 4.28
N ASN A 92 -4.46 -1.22 3.54
CA ASN A 92 -5.36 -0.11 3.76
C ASN A 92 -6.82 -0.47 3.46
N HIS A 93 -7.68 -0.38 4.46
CA HIS A 93 -9.11 -0.65 4.35
C HIS A 93 -9.93 0.56 3.85
N SER A 94 -9.24 1.66 3.45
CA SER A 94 -9.89 2.92 3.08
C SER A 94 -9.77 3.25 1.59
N LEU A 95 -10.22 2.34 0.72
CA LEU A 95 -10.34 2.61 -0.73
C LEU A 95 -11.55 3.53 -1.01
N THR A 96 -11.58 4.70 -0.37
CA THR A 96 -12.62 5.71 -0.45
C THR A 96 -12.07 7.02 -1.02
N PRO A 97 -12.89 7.91 -1.60
CA PRO A 97 -12.41 9.20 -2.10
C PRO A 97 -11.72 10.03 -1.01
N LEU A 98 -12.27 10.04 0.22
CA LEU A 98 -11.70 10.80 1.34
C LEU A 98 -10.43 10.16 1.88
N GLY A 99 -10.38 8.82 2.00
CA GLY A 99 -9.18 8.09 2.41
C GLY A 99 -8.03 8.30 1.44
N MET A 100 -8.28 8.13 0.14
CA MET A 100 -7.26 8.35 -0.90
C MET A 100 -6.76 9.79 -0.95
N ARG A 101 -7.62 10.78 -0.64
CA ARG A 101 -7.19 12.18 -0.51
C ARG A 101 -6.13 12.34 0.60
N TYR A 102 -6.37 11.77 1.78
CA TYR A 102 -5.41 11.85 2.88
C TYR A 102 -4.13 11.08 2.58
N GLN A 103 -4.24 9.91 1.97
CA GLN A 103 -3.08 9.15 1.55
C GLN A 103 -2.25 9.87 0.48
N ALA A 104 -2.89 10.54 -0.50
CA ALA A 104 -2.18 11.38 -1.46
C ALA A 104 -1.38 12.49 -0.76
N LEU A 105 -1.96 13.13 0.25
CA LEU A 105 -1.30 14.18 1.04
C LEU A 105 -0.23 13.62 1.99
N ASP A 106 -0.16 12.31 2.18
CA ASP A 106 0.90 11.59 2.91
C ASP A 106 1.97 10.97 1.98
N GLY A 107 1.83 11.19 0.65
CA GLY A 107 2.81 10.76 -0.35
C GLY A 107 2.56 9.38 -0.97
N VAL A 108 1.42 8.77 -0.73
CA VAL A 108 1.04 7.48 -1.30
C VAL A 108 0.58 7.65 -2.74
N THR A 109 1.10 6.82 -3.66
CA THR A 109 0.68 6.74 -5.07
C THR A 109 -0.08 5.47 -5.38
N THR A 110 0.11 4.44 -4.56
CA THR A 110 -0.54 3.13 -4.72
C THR A 110 -1.03 2.64 -3.36
N THR A 111 -2.31 2.35 -3.26
CA THR A 111 -2.97 1.90 -2.04
C THR A 111 -3.71 0.58 -2.27
N LEU A 112 -3.44 -0.42 -1.46
CA LEU A 112 -3.93 -1.78 -1.67
C LEU A 112 -4.65 -2.30 -0.42
N GLU A 113 -5.73 -3.03 -0.67
CA GLU A 113 -6.49 -3.76 0.35
C GLU A 113 -6.08 -5.24 0.29
N LEU A 114 -4.99 -5.60 0.97
CA LEU A 114 -4.47 -6.96 0.86
C LEU A 114 -4.80 -7.86 2.05
N GLU A 115 -5.03 -7.31 3.25
CA GLU A 115 -5.38 -8.12 4.43
C GLU A 115 -6.82 -8.64 4.38
N ALA A 116 -7.81 -7.76 4.23
CA ALA A 116 -9.21 -8.19 4.15
C ALA A 116 -9.59 -8.59 2.72
N GLY A 117 -8.97 -7.96 1.72
CA GLY A 117 -9.22 -8.19 0.32
C GLY A 117 -10.61 -7.78 -0.15
N ALA A 118 -10.96 -8.20 -1.36
CA ALA A 118 -12.28 -7.98 -1.93
C ALA A 118 -12.86 -9.25 -2.53
N TRP A 119 -14.18 -9.45 -2.39
CA TRP A 119 -14.93 -10.48 -3.08
C TRP A 119 -16.26 -9.92 -3.61
N PRO A 120 -16.49 -9.89 -4.93
CA PRO A 120 -15.52 -10.19 -6.00
C PRO A 120 -14.38 -9.14 -6.06
N VAL A 121 -13.20 -9.52 -6.55
CA VAL A 121 -12.01 -8.64 -6.63
C VAL A 121 -12.28 -7.36 -7.43
N ALA A 122 -13.09 -7.45 -8.49
CA ALA A 122 -13.53 -6.29 -9.27
C ALA A 122 -14.28 -5.24 -8.43
N GLY A 123 -14.82 -5.64 -7.27
CA GLY A 123 -15.51 -4.75 -6.32
C GLY A 123 -14.58 -3.87 -5.49
N ALA A 124 -13.26 -4.02 -5.56
CA ALA A 124 -12.31 -3.18 -4.81
C ALA A 124 -12.52 -1.67 -5.04
N GLY A 125 -12.92 -1.28 -6.25
CA GLY A 125 -13.22 0.12 -6.61
C GLY A 125 -14.68 0.55 -6.42
N ILE A 126 -15.52 -0.22 -5.72
CA ILE A 126 -16.97 0.05 -5.61
C ILE A 126 -17.30 1.42 -5.03
N GLN A 127 -16.43 1.95 -4.17
CA GLN A 127 -16.58 3.28 -3.58
C GLN A 127 -15.95 4.40 -4.41
N LEU A 128 -15.42 4.10 -5.59
CA LEU A 128 -14.70 5.03 -6.48
C LEU A 128 -15.40 5.20 -7.85
N PRO A 129 -16.73 5.46 -7.90
CA PRO A 129 -17.48 5.45 -9.16
C PRO A 129 -17.04 6.53 -10.15
N ASN A 130 -16.35 7.58 -9.68
CA ASN A 130 -15.87 8.70 -10.49
C ASN A 130 -14.36 8.61 -10.78
N GLY A 131 -13.75 7.43 -10.64
CA GLY A 131 -12.32 7.22 -10.79
C GLY A 131 -11.54 7.49 -9.50
N ALA A 132 -10.26 7.12 -9.52
CA ALA A 132 -9.37 7.15 -8.36
C ALA A 132 -8.21 8.13 -8.56
N PRO A 133 -7.82 8.90 -7.54
CA PRO A 133 -6.60 9.72 -7.61
C PRO A 133 -5.32 8.87 -7.51
N LEU A 134 -5.36 7.73 -6.83
CA LEU A 134 -4.24 6.80 -6.60
C LEU A 134 -4.48 5.49 -7.32
N ASN A 135 -3.39 4.78 -7.65
CA ASN A 135 -3.50 3.38 -8.03
C ASN A 135 -4.04 2.56 -6.85
N TYR A 136 -4.86 1.56 -7.13
CA TYR A 136 -5.47 0.73 -6.10
C TYR A 136 -5.61 -0.72 -6.57
N GLY A 137 -5.82 -1.63 -5.63
CA GLY A 137 -6.02 -3.05 -5.91
C GLY A 137 -6.39 -3.80 -4.64
N ALA A 138 -6.71 -5.08 -4.79
CA ALA A 138 -7.03 -5.92 -3.65
C ALA A 138 -6.56 -7.37 -3.85
N SER A 139 -6.37 -8.07 -2.73
CA SER A 139 -6.29 -9.52 -2.68
C SER A 139 -7.69 -10.16 -2.86
N ALA A 140 -7.74 -11.46 -3.04
CA ALA A 140 -8.96 -12.27 -2.95
C ALA A 140 -9.41 -12.31 -1.48
N GLY A 141 -10.51 -11.61 -1.15
CA GLY A 141 -10.99 -11.45 0.22
C GLY A 141 -11.70 -12.70 0.75
N TYR A 142 -11.01 -13.50 1.56
CA TYR A 142 -11.59 -14.73 2.11
C TYR A 142 -12.77 -14.45 3.05
N THR A 143 -12.72 -13.35 3.79
CA THR A 143 -13.85 -12.85 4.60
C THR A 143 -15.12 -12.71 3.78
N GLY A 144 -15.05 -12.07 2.62
CA GLY A 144 -16.20 -11.87 1.74
C GLY A 144 -16.77 -13.17 1.19
N ILE A 145 -15.91 -14.15 0.89
CA ILE A 145 -16.33 -15.50 0.46
C ILE A 145 -17.11 -16.21 1.57
N ARG A 146 -16.62 -16.17 2.84
CA ARG A 146 -17.32 -16.77 3.97
C ARG A 146 -18.65 -16.07 4.28
N LEU A 147 -18.69 -14.73 4.25
CA LEU A 147 -19.91 -13.94 4.45
C LEU A 147 -20.97 -14.29 3.40
N GLU A 148 -20.60 -14.38 2.15
CA GLU A 148 -21.54 -14.75 1.08
C GLU A 148 -22.09 -16.15 1.26
N LEU A 149 -21.22 -17.16 1.50
CA LEU A 149 -21.63 -18.55 1.59
C LEU A 149 -22.37 -18.90 2.88
N MET A 150 -22.01 -18.31 3.99
CA MET A 150 -22.53 -18.70 5.30
C MET A 150 -23.56 -17.73 5.89
N GLN A 151 -23.63 -16.49 5.39
CA GLN A 151 -24.56 -15.46 5.88
C GLN A 151 -25.39 -14.82 4.76
N GLY A 152 -25.11 -15.12 3.47
CA GLY A 152 -25.78 -14.52 2.32
C GLY A 152 -25.50 -13.01 2.17
N VAL A 153 -24.38 -12.50 2.73
CA VAL A 153 -24.04 -11.08 2.73
C VAL A 153 -23.00 -10.82 1.63
N SER A 154 -23.29 -9.91 0.71
CA SER A 154 -22.37 -9.49 -0.32
C SER A 154 -21.66 -8.17 0.03
N LEU A 155 -20.51 -7.92 -0.61
CA LEU A 155 -19.78 -6.64 -0.52
C LEU A 155 -20.68 -5.46 -0.92
N GLN A 156 -21.52 -5.65 -1.96
CA GLN A 156 -22.49 -4.64 -2.41
C GLN A 156 -23.52 -4.30 -1.33
N ASP A 157 -23.98 -5.29 -0.57
CA ASP A 157 -24.96 -5.06 0.51
C ASP A 157 -24.33 -4.32 1.69
N LEU A 158 -23.06 -4.62 2.02
CA LEU A 158 -22.31 -3.90 3.05
C LEU A 158 -22.14 -2.42 2.67
N PHE A 159 -21.67 -2.12 1.48
CA PHE A 159 -21.43 -0.72 1.04
C PHE A 159 -22.71 0.06 0.74
N SER A 160 -23.78 -0.61 0.39
CA SER A 160 -25.10 0.05 0.21
C SER A 160 -25.88 0.26 1.52
N GLY A 161 -25.35 -0.25 2.65
CA GLY A 161 -26.01 -0.19 3.94
C GLY A 161 -27.22 -1.12 4.09
N LYS A 162 -27.44 -2.06 3.15
CA LYS A 162 -28.48 -3.07 3.23
C LYS A 162 -28.18 -4.15 4.26
N SER A 163 -26.92 -4.39 4.53
CA SER A 163 -26.44 -5.34 5.52
C SER A 163 -25.29 -4.75 6.33
N THR A 164 -25.06 -5.31 7.51
CA THR A 164 -23.88 -5.05 8.35
C THR A 164 -23.16 -6.35 8.62
N VAL A 165 -21.87 -6.27 8.98
CA VAL A 165 -21.12 -7.47 9.38
C VAL A 165 -21.62 -7.95 10.72
N ASP A 166 -22.17 -9.18 10.76
CA ASP A 166 -22.53 -9.86 12.01
C ASP A 166 -21.35 -10.73 12.47
N TYR A 167 -20.57 -10.20 13.40
CA TYR A 167 -19.42 -10.91 13.99
C TYR A 167 -19.83 -12.08 14.92
N ALA A 168 -21.11 -12.18 15.30
CA ALA A 168 -21.66 -13.32 16.03
C ALA A 168 -22.21 -14.40 15.08
N GLY A 169 -22.31 -14.11 13.81
CA GLY A 169 -22.90 -14.99 12.81
C GLY A 169 -22.04 -16.19 12.42
N PRO A 170 -22.61 -17.10 11.62
CA PRO A 170 -21.97 -18.38 11.30
C PRO A 170 -20.63 -18.23 10.57
N ALA A 171 -20.43 -17.20 9.74
CA ALA A 171 -19.15 -16.97 9.07
C ALA A 171 -17.96 -16.82 10.04
N PHE A 172 -18.19 -16.31 11.26
CA PHE A 172 -17.15 -16.07 12.26
C PHE A 172 -17.13 -17.09 13.41
N ARG A 173 -18.17 -17.94 13.54
CA ARG A 173 -18.36 -18.80 14.71
C ARG A 173 -18.49 -20.27 14.41
N GLN A 174 -18.76 -20.66 13.17
CA GLN A 174 -19.01 -22.05 12.79
C GLN A 174 -17.95 -22.56 11.82
N HIS A 175 -17.56 -23.83 11.98
CA HIS A 175 -16.76 -24.52 10.99
C HIS A 175 -17.56 -24.68 9.70
N ALA A 176 -16.89 -24.52 8.57
CA ALA A 176 -17.48 -24.79 7.27
C ALA A 176 -17.60 -26.32 7.05
N SER A 177 -18.73 -26.77 6.49
CA SER A 177 -18.86 -28.15 6.05
C SER A 177 -17.91 -28.45 4.87
N ASP A 178 -17.67 -29.74 4.60
CA ASP A 178 -16.83 -30.17 3.45
C ASP A 178 -17.33 -29.58 2.12
N GLU A 179 -18.65 -29.49 1.92
CA GLU A 179 -19.26 -28.90 0.75
C GLU A 179 -18.99 -27.39 0.68
N GLN A 180 -19.16 -26.70 1.81
CA GLN A 180 -18.84 -25.26 1.91
C GLN A 180 -17.37 -24.99 1.69
N GLN A 181 -16.46 -25.80 2.23
CA GLN A 181 -15.01 -25.68 2.00
C GLN A 181 -14.66 -25.90 0.51
N GLN A 182 -15.31 -26.83 -0.18
CA GLN A 182 -15.13 -27.00 -1.63
C GLN A 182 -15.63 -25.78 -2.41
N ASP A 183 -16.76 -25.18 -2.03
CA ASP A 183 -17.26 -23.95 -2.63
C ASP A 183 -16.32 -22.77 -2.38
N MET A 184 -15.81 -22.63 -1.15
CA MET A 184 -14.81 -21.61 -0.80
C MET A 184 -13.55 -21.77 -1.63
N ARG A 185 -13.02 -23.00 -1.79
CA ARG A 185 -11.88 -23.31 -2.65
C ARG A 185 -12.13 -22.84 -4.09
N ARG A 186 -13.29 -23.17 -4.67
CA ARG A 186 -13.64 -22.74 -6.04
C ARG A 186 -13.73 -21.24 -6.17
N LYS A 187 -14.36 -20.55 -5.21
CA LYS A 187 -14.50 -19.09 -5.23
C LYS A 187 -13.16 -18.39 -5.03
N LEU A 188 -12.32 -18.88 -4.11
CA LEU A 188 -10.98 -18.36 -3.89
C LEU A 188 -10.10 -18.49 -5.14
N ALA A 189 -10.10 -19.67 -5.76
CA ALA A 189 -9.43 -19.91 -7.02
C ALA A 189 -9.89 -18.93 -8.12
N LEU A 190 -11.22 -18.79 -8.27
CA LEU A 190 -11.82 -17.86 -9.23
C LEU A 190 -11.42 -16.40 -8.97
N ALA A 191 -11.34 -15.97 -7.70
CA ALA A 191 -10.93 -14.61 -7.34
C ALA A 191 -9.48 -14.33 -7.77
N LEU A 192 -8.59 -15.29 -7.55
CA LEU A 192 -7.18 -15.20 -7.98
C LEU A 192 -7.07 -15.20 -9.51
N ASP A 193 -7.79 -16.09 -10.19
CA ASP A 193 -7.84 -16.17 -11.66
C ASP A 193 -8.42 -14.89 -12.30
N ARG A 194 -9.17 -14.08 -11.54
CA ARG A 194 -9.72 -12.78 -11.94
C ARG A 194 -8.90 -11.59 -11.49
N GLY A 195 -7.68 -11.81 -11.08
CA GLY A 195 -6.71 -10.74 -10.86
C GLY A 195 -6.45 -10.36 -9.41
N GLY A 196 -6.87 -11.17 -8.44
CA GLY A 196 -6.53 -10.96 -7.02
C GLY A 196 -5.03 -10.98 -6.78
N LEU A 197 -4.50 -9.97 -6.08
CA LEU A 197 -3.06 -9.78 -5.83
C LEU A 197 -2.49 -10.73 -4.75
N GLY A 198 -3.23 -11.73 -4.35
CA GLY A 198 -2.95 -12.69 -3.31
C GLY A 198 -4.22 -13.07 -2.58
N VAL A 199 -4.11 -13.70 -1.43
CA VAL A 199 -5.24 -14.07 -0.55
C VAL A 199 -5.22 -13.19 0.67
N GLY A 200 -6.34 -12.52 0.96
CA GLY A 200 -6.53 -11.74 2.19
C GLY A 200 -7.19 -12.59 3.28
N LEU A 201 -6.52 -12.72 4.42
CA LEU A 201 -6.95 -13.61 5.51
C LEU A 201 -6.79 -12.96 6.89
N PRO A 202 -7.77 -12.23 7.40
CA PRO A 202 -7.77 -11.74 8.78
C PRO A 202 -8.11 -12.88 9.76
N LEU A 203 -7.19 -13.85 9.92
CA LEU A 203 -7.41 -15.15 10.56
C LEU A 203 -7.81 -15.06 12.03
N ASP A 204 -7.35 -14.04 12.77
CA ASP A 204 -7.70 -13.87 14.18
C ASP A 204 -9.20 -13.66 14.40
N TYR A 205 -9.89 -13.02 13.45
CA TYR A 205 -11.34 -12.83 13.50
C TYR A 205 -12.11 -14.15 13.36
N PHE A 206 -11.47 -15.16 12.76
CA PHE A 206 -12.04 -16.49 12.51
C PHE A 206 -11.45 -17.56 13.43
N SER A 207 -10.83 -17.19 14.55
CA SER A 207 -10.13 -18.13 15.44
C SER A 207 -10.98 -19.31 15.90
N ALA A 208 -12.30 -19.12 16.04
CA ALA A 208 -13.24 -20.18 16.41
C ALA A 208 -13.88 -20.89 15.20
N ALA A 209 -13.68 -20.42 13.98
CA ALA A 209 -14.42 -20.84 12.80
C ALA A 209 -13.58 -21.55 11.75
N ILE A 210 -12.34 -21.12 11.54
CA ILE A 210 -11.43 -21.74 10.57
C ILE A 210 -10.60 -22.79 11.28
N ASP A 211 -10.80 -24.06 10.93
CA ASP A 211 -9.99 -25.18 11.42
C ASP A 211 -8.71 -25.39 10.58
N ALA A 212 -7.90 -26.36 10.96
CA ALA A 212 -6.65 -26.65 10.29
C ALA A 212 -6.83 -27.12 8.83
N ALA A 213 -7.95 -27.79 8.51
CA ALA A 213 -8.24 -28.29 7.17
C ALA A 213 -8.59 -27.12 6.24
N GLU A 214 -9.47 -26.22 6.69
CA GLU A 214 -9.82 -25.01 5.95
C GLU A 214 -8.61 -24.09 5.77
N LEU A 215 -7.79 -23.89 6.81
CA LEU A 215 -6.57 -23.09 6.72
C LEU A 215 -5.59 -23.70 5.70
N ARG A 216 -5.38 -25.02 5.73
CA ARG A 216 -4.54 -25.73 4.75
C ARG A 216 -5.06 -25.53 3.33
N MET A 217 -6.35 -25.67 3.10
CA MET A 217 -6.98 -25.45 1.79
C MET A 217 -6.69 -24.03 1.25
N ILE A 218 -6.75 -23.00 2.10
CA ILE A 218 -6.45 -21.62 1.70
C ILE A 218 -4.99 -21.51 1.23
N PHE A 219 -4.05 -22.05 2.01
CA PHE A 219 -2.63 -22.02 1.69
C PHE A 219 -2.28 -22.85 0.46
N GLU A 220 -2.92 -24.01 0.26
CA GLU A 220 -2.77 -24.81 -0.96
C GLU A 220 -3.19 -24.04 -2.21
N VAL A 221 -4.35 -23.38 -2.17
CA VAL A 221 -4.83 -22.57 -3.32
C VAL A 221 -3.87 -21.43 -3.64
N ALA A 222 -3.29 -20.79 -2.62
CA ALA A 222 -2.28 -19.75 -2.79
C ALA A 222 -0.97 -20.31 -3.35
N GLY A 223 -0.47 -21.41 -2.80
CA GLY A 223 0.75 -22.09 -3.24
C GLY A 223 0.67 -22.62 -4.68
N GLU A 224 -0.47 -23.22 -5.08
CA GLU A 224 -0.74 -23.66 -6.46
C GLU A 224 -0.60 -22.53 -7.49
N ARG A 225 -0.79 -21.26 -7.07
CA ARG A 225 -0.72 -20.07 -7.93
C ARG A 225 0.51 -19.20 -7.68
N GLY A 226 1.33 -19.54 -6.70
CA GLY A 226 2.53 -18.77 -6.34
C GLY A 226 2.19 -17.36 -5.85
N VAL A 227 1.02 -17.15 -5.22
CA VAL A 227 0.58 -15.84 -4.73
C VAL A 227 0.64 -15.79 -3.20
N PRO A 228 0.93 -14.61 -2.60
CA PRO A 228 1.04 -14.49 -1.15
C PRO A 228 -0.31 -14.59 -0.43
N VAL A 229 -0.28 -15.18 0.77
CA VAL A 229 -1.33 -15.03 1.78
C VAL A 229 -0.96 -13.86 2.68
N PHE A 230 -1.76 -12.80 2.65
CA PHE A 230 -1.66 -11.65 3.57
C PHE A 230 -2.48 -11.98 4.80
N VAL A 231 -1.81 -12.20 5.93
CA VAL A 231 -2.48 -12.79 7.08
C VAL A 231 -2.32 -11.98 8.36
N HIS A 232 -3.48 -11.62 8.95
CA HIS A 232 -3.57 -11.24 10.34
C HIS A 232 -3.58 -12.52 11.18
N ILE A 233 -2.46 -12.88 11.74
CA ILE A 233 -2.30 -14.14 12.45
C ILE A 233 -3.16 -14.21 13.72
N ARG A 234 -3.50 -15.42 14.16
CA ARG A 234 -4.16 -15.63 15.46
C ARG A 234 -3.32 -15.09 16.61
N ARG A 235 -3.99 -14.42 17.54
CA ARG A 235 -3.37 -13.92 18.76
C ARG A 235 -3.66 -14.85 19.92
N GLY A 236 -2.61 -15.23 20.64
CA GLY A 236 -2.67 -15.75 22.00
C GLY A 236 -2.49 -14.65 23.03
N LEU A 237 -1.97 -14.98 24.22
CA LEU A 237 -1.51 -13.99 25.17
C LEU A 237 -0.35 -13.17 24.59
N ALA A 238 -0.12 -11.96 25.15
CA ALA A 238 0.92 -11.06 24.67
C ALA A 238 2.29 -11.78 24.58
N GLY A 239 2.84 -11.86 23.36
CA GLY A 239 4.11 -12.54 23.06
C GLY A 239 4.00 -14.04 22.78
N ASP A 240 2.79 -14.63 22.74
CA ASP A 240 2.59 -16.03 22.35
C ASP A 240 2.82 -16.21 20.85
N PRO A 241 3.81 -17.03 20.41
CA PRO A 241 4.16 -17.18 19.02
C PRO A 241 3.30 -18.22 18.26
N GLN A 242 2.32 -18.89 18.89
CA GLN A 242 1.60 -20.02 18.27
C GLN A 242 0.95 -19.67 16.94
N GLY A 243 0.33 -18.50 16.82
CA GLY A 243 -0.27 -18.06 15.55
C GLY A 243 0.76 -17.82 14.44
N LEU A 244 1.97 -17.39 14.77
CA LEU A 244 3.07 -17.27 13.80
C LEU A 244 3.61 -18.64 13.41
N VAL A 245 3.77 -19.57 14.38
CA VAL A 245 4.19 -20.97 14.13
C VAL A 245 3.22 -21.63 13.16
N GLU A 246 1.91 -21.55 13.45
CA GLU A 246 0.86 -22.12 12.60
C GLU A 246 1.00 -21.68 11.13
N VAL A 247 1.20 -20.39 10.91
CA VAL A 247 1.28 -19.82 9.56
C VAL A 247 2.61 -20.18 8.86
N ILE A 248 3.72 -20.18 9.58
CA ILE A 248 5.02 -20.62 9.05
C ILE A 248 4.96 -22.10 8.62
N ASP A 249 4.34 -22.96 9.44
CA ASP A 249 4.21 -24.37 9.13
C ASP A 249 3.30 -24.60 7.91
N MET A 250 2.18 -23.87 7.82
CA MET A 250 1.32 -23.91 6.61
C MET A 250 2.08 -23.46 5.36
N ALA A 251 2.84 -22.37 5.44
CA ALA A 251 3.64 -21.87 4.31
C ALA A 251 4.72 -22.87 3.89
N ARG A 252 5.40 -23.49 4.87
CA ARG A 252 6.41 -24.53 4.62
C ARG A 252 5.82 -25.77 3.93
N ASP A 253 4.68 -26.25 4.43
CA ASP A 253 4.02 -27.46 3.95
C ASP A 253 3.44 -27.31 2.54
N THR A 254 2.92 -26.11 2.20
CA THR A 254 2.21 -25.86 0.95
C THR A 254 3.04 -25.14 -0.10
N GLY A 255 4.18 -24.57 0.29
CA GLY A 255 5.00 -23.71 -0.57
C GLY A 255 4.36 -22.34 -0.86
N ALA A 256 3.27 -21.98 -0.18
CA ALA A 256 2.63 -20.69 -0.37
C ALA A 256 3.52 -19.56 0.17
N PRO A 257 3.78 -18.49 -0.60
CA PRO A 257 4.36 -17.27 -0.07
C PRO A 257 3.44 -16.67 1.00
N VAL A 258 4.00 -16.06 2.05
CA VAL A 258 3.21 -15.47 3.12
C VAL A 258 3.68 -14.07 3.51
N HIS A 259 2.74 -13.21 3.87
CA HIS A 259 2.99 -11.87 4.37
C HIS A 259 2.27 -11.68 5.71
N ILE A 260 3.03 -11.47 6.78
CA ILE A 260 2.49 -11.27 8.12
C ILE A 260 2.13 -9.81 8.30
N CYS A 261 0.85 -9.52 8.50
CA CYS A 261 0.33 -8.18 8.70
C CYS A 261 0.73 -7.60 10.07
N HIS A 262 0.99 -6.28 10.15
CA HIS A 262 1.21 -5.48 11.37
C HIS A 262 1.88 -6.24 12.52
N LEU A 263 3.08 -6.76 12.29
CA LEU A 263 3.78 -7.71 13.15
C LEU A 263 3.80 -7.32 14.64
N GLN A 264 4.23 -6.08 14.97
CA GLN A 264 4.36 -5.64 16.35
C GLN A 264 3.04 -5.57 17.11
N HIS A 265 1.92 -5.39 16.39
CA HIS A 265 0.57 -5.43 16.91
C HIS A 265 0.12 -6.85 17.28
N SER A 266 0.63 -7.85 16.59
CA SER A 266 0.37 -9.26 16.88
C SER A 266 1.33 -9.83 17.92
N ALA A 267 2.60 -9.47 17.82
CA ALA A 267 3.68 -9.98 18.67
C ALA A 267 3.76 -9.29 20.06
N MET A 268 3.43 -7.99 20.12
CA MET A 268 3.51 -7.18 21.35
C MET A 268 4.90 -7.31 22.03
N LYS A 269 4.98 -7.70 23.28
CA LYS A 269 6.26 -7.93 24.01
C LYS A 269 7.16 -9.02 23.40
N GLY A 270 6.61 -9.85 22.51
CA GLY A 270 7.33 -10.89 21.76
C GLY A 270 7.92 -10.41 20.43
N THR A 271 7.94 -9.12 20.13
CA THR A 271 8.38 -8.59 18.82
C THR A 271 9.76 -9.12 18.40
N ASP A 272 10.77 -9.14 19.27
CA ASP A 272 12.11 -9.68 18.98
C ASP A 272 12.06 -11.17 18.63
N GLN A 273 11.28 -11.95 19.37
CA GLN A 273 11.11 -13.39 19.15
C GLN A 273 10.48 -13.65 17.78
N PHE A 274 9.40 -12.94 17.45
CA PHE A 274 8.70 -13.08 16.16
C PHE A 274 9.62 -12.71 14.98
N LEU A 275 10.36 -11.62 15.10
CA LEU A 275 11.34 -11.22 14.08
C LEU A 275 12.44 -12.27 13.92
N ALA A 276 12.93 -12.87 15.02
CA ALA A 276 13.92 -13.95 14.97
C ALA A 276 13.35 -15.21 14.27
N MET A 277 12.09 -15.57 14.53
CA MET A 277 11.41 -16.70 13.88
C MET A 277 11.22 -16.46 12.38
N ILE A 278 10.83 -15.27 11.96
CA ILE A 278 10.71 -14.89 10.55
C ILE A 278 12.07 -14.97 9.85
N ARG A 279 13.14 -14.45 10.49
CA ARG A 279 14.51 -14.57 9.95
C ARG A 279 14.94 -16.04 9.80
N GLN A 280 14.58 -16.89 10.75
CA GLN A 280 14.89 -18.32 10.70
C GLN A 280 14.09 -19.02 9.58
N ALA A 281 12.79 -18.76 9.47
CA ALA A 281 11.96 -19.31 8.41
C ALA A 281 12.47 -18.94 6.99
N ARG A 282 12.92 -17.68 6.80
CA ARG A 282 13.58 -17.25 5.55
C ARG A 282 14.85 -18.06 5.24
N LYS A 283 15.69 -18.31 6.25
CA LYS A 283 16.90 -19.15 6.07
C LYS A 283 16.58 -20.59 5.69
N GLU A 284 15.43 -21.08 6.13
CA GLU A 284 14.89 -22.40 5.81
C GLU A 284 14.18 -22.46 4.45
N GLY A 285 14.14 -21.34 3.72
CA GLY A 285 13.57 -21.25 2.36
C GLY A 285 12.09 -20.94 2.32
N VAL A 286 11.45 -20.56 3.43
CA VAL A 286 10.06 -20.07 3.44
C VAL A 286 10.04 -18.66 2.87
N ASP A 287 9.21 -18.43 1.84
CA ASP A 287 8.96 -17.06 1.33
C ASP A 287 8.03 -16.31 2.28
N ILE A 288 8.61 -15.65 3.27
CA ILE A 288 7.90 -14.91 4.31
C ILE A 288 8.37 -13.47 4.40
N THR A 289 7.42 -12.53 4.37
CA THR A 289 7.64 -11.10 4.58
C THR A 289 6.73 -10.57 5.68
N THR A 290 6.95 -9.35 6.12
CA THR A 290 6.12 -8.72 7.17
C THR A 290 6.14 -7.20 7.07
N GLU A 291 5.21 -6.57 7.75
CA GLU A 291 4.96 -5.14 7.76
C GLU A 291 4.67 -4.60 9.16
N MET A 292 4.65 -3.28 9.27
CA MET A 292 4.25 -2.55 10.46
C MET A 292 3.64 -1.20 10.10
N PHE A 293 2.88 -0.61 11.02
CA PHE A 293 2.51 0.80 10.93
C PHE A 293 2.99 1.58 12.18
N PRO A 294 3.38 2.87 12.03
CA PRO A 294 4.16 3.59 13.04
C PRO A 294 3.28 4.28 14.11
N TYR A 295 2.21 3.63 14.56
CA TYR A 295 1.33 4.11 15.62
C TYR A 295 1.11 3.02 16.67
N ASN A 296 0.74 3.41 17.88
CA ASN A 296 0.81 2.57 19.08
C ASN A 296 -0.56 2.11 19.59
N ALA A 297 -1.59 2.12 18.74
CA ALA A 297 -2.90 1.59 19.10
C ALA A 297 -3.50 0.78 17.95
N GLY A 298 -4.20 -0.28 18.28
CA GLY A 298 -5.03 -1.03 17.36
C GLY A 298 -6.43 -0.43 17.26
N THR A 299 -7.11 -0.71 16.15
CA THR A 299 -8.48 -0.25 15.93
C THR A 299 -9.29 -1.37 15.29
N THR A 300 -10.42 -1.69 15.87
CA THR A 300 -11.35 -2.67 15.33
C THR A 300 -12.77 -2.44 15.89
N SER A 301 -13.74 -3.21 15.39
CA SER A 301 -15.10 -3.19 15.94
C SER A 301 -15.13 -3.74 17.36
N ILE A 302 -15.92 -3.12 18.25
CA ILE A 302 -16.13 -3.60 19.63
C ILE A 302 -16.76 -5.01 19.67
N GLY A 303 -17.45 -5.41 18.60
CA GLY A 303 -18.01 -6.76 18.42
C GLY A 303 -17.03 -7.80 17.89
N ALA A 304 -15.80 -7.43 17.55
CA ALA A 304 -14.81 -8.32 16.99
C ALA A 304 -14.52 -9.53 17.89
N ALA A 305 -14.13 -10.65 17.27
CA ALA A 305 -13.94 -11.94 17.94
C ALA A 305 -12.94 -11.89 19.10
N VAL A 306 -11.89 -11.08 18.99
CA VAL A 306 -10.86 -10.89 20.03
C VAL A 306 -11.49 -10.43 21.34
N PHE A 307 -12.49 -9.55 21.30
CA PHE A 307 -13.17 -9.04 22.48
C PHE A 307 -14.19 -10.02 23.10
N SER A 308 -14.39 -11.19 22.49
CA SER A 308 -15.15 -12.31 23.08
C SER A 308 -14.27 -13.28 23.85
N ARG A 309 -12.96 -13.07 23.85
CA ARG A 309 -11.93 -13.80 24.62
C ARG A 309 -11.52 -12.98 25.84
N ASP A 310 -10.56 -13.44 26.60
CA ASP A 310 -9.91 -12.65 27.66
C ASP A 310 -8.98 -11.60 27.06
N TRP A 311 -9.56 -10.59 26.42
CA TRP A 311 -8.86 -9.57 25.67
C TRP A 311 -7.97 -8.69 26.56
N GLN A 312 -8.33 -8.52 27.83
CA GLN A 312 -7.52 -7.77 28.78
C GLN A 312 -6.17 -8.48 29.02
N ALA A 313 -6.19 -9.79 29.17
CA ALA A 313 -4.97 -10.58 29.27
C ALA A 313 -4.22 -10.70 27.91
N ILE A 314 -4.95 -10.78 26.78
CA ILE A 314 -4.35 -10.83 25.45
C ILE A 314 -3.54 -9.55 25.16
N PHE A 315 -4.12 -8.38 25.43
CA PHE A 315 -3.50 -7.09 25.13
C PHE A 315 -2.69 -6.51 26.32
N ASP A 316 -2.80 -7.09 27.50
CA ASP A 316 -2.21 -6.58 28.75
C ASP A 316 -2.65 -5.15 29.06
N ILE A 317 -3.97 -4.88 28.96
CA ILE A 317 -4.59 -3.57 29.17
C ILE A 317 -5.90 -3.71 29.96
N SER A 318 -6.42 -2.56 30.39
CA SER A 318 -7.75 -2.44 31.07
C SER A 318 -8.77 -1.74 30.17
N TYR A 319 -10.00 -1.56 30.66
CA TYR A 319 -11.04 -0.77 30.00
C TYR A 319 -10.59 0.68 29.75
N GLU A 320 -9.84 1.28 30.66
CA GLU A 320 -9.38 2.66 30.60
C GLU A 320 -8.37 2.90 29.44
N ASP A 321 -7.74 1.84 28.92
CA ASP A 321 -6.85 1.89 27.78
C ASP A 321 -7.57 1.86 26.43
N VAL A 322 -8.90 1.69 26.46
CA VAL A 322 -9.73 1.62 25.26
C VAL A 322 -10.62 2.85 25.17
N GLU A 323 -10.76 3.41 23.97
CA GLU A 323 -11.64 4.54 23.72
C GLU A 323 -12.62 4.26 22.58
N TRP A 324 -13.78 4.87 22.65
CA TRP A 324 -14.76 4.89 21.56
C TRP A 324 -14.26 5.82 20.46
N ALA A 325 -13.98 5.29 19.27
CA ALA A 325 -13.34 6.04 18.19
C ALA A 325 -14.10 7.30 17.77
N ALA A 326 -15.45 7.29 17.87
CA ALA A 326 -16.27 8.43 17.45
C ALA A 326 -16.17 9.64 18.37
N THR A 327 -15.91 9.44 19.68
CA THR A 327 -15.96 10.52 20.70
C THR A 327 -14.66 10.68 21.49
N GLY A 328 -13.79 9.66 21.49
CA GLY A 328 -12.63 9.60 22.39
C GLY A 328 -12.98 9.29 23.86
N GLU A 329 -14.21 8.86 24.13
CA GLU A 329 -14.64 8.45 25.47
C GLU A 329 -13.89 7.17 25.89
N ARG A 330 -13.24 7.20 27.06
CA ARG A 330 -12.59 6.04 27.65
C ARG A 330 -13.63 5.18 28.37
N PHE A 331 -13.42 3.88 28.29
CA PHE A 331 -14.35 2.91 28.88
C PHE A 331 -14.07 2.63 30.36
N ASP A 332 -15.14 2.32 31.08
CA ASP A 332 -15.19 1.44 32.22
C ASP A 332 -15.94 0.15 31.83
N GLN A 333 -16.07 -0.80 32.74
CA GLN A 333 -16.77 -2.06 32.46
C GLN A 333 -18.21 -1.83 32.01
N ALA A 334 -18.95 -0.93 32.67
CA ALA A 334 -20.38 -0.73 32.43
C ALA A 334 -20.61 -0.08 31.04
N THR A 335 -19.81 0.93 30.70
CA THR A 335 -19.88 1.57 29.39
C THR A 335 -19.43 0.64 28.27
N TRP A 336 -18.41 -0.20 28.50
CA TRP A 336 -17.99 -1.23 27.56
C TRP A 336 -19.10 -2.23 27.23
N GLU A 337 -19.74 -2.82 28.26
CA GLU A 337 -20.82 -3.79 28.09
C GLU A 337 -22.02 -3.17 27.37
N ARG A 338 -22.38 -1.93 27.69
CA ARG A 338 -23.44 -1.18 27.03
C ARG A 338 -23.15 -0.97 25.54
N TYR A 339 -22.00 -0.38 25.19
CA TYR A 339 -21.65 -0.12 23.77
C TYR A 339 -21.54 -1.40 22.96
N ARG A 340 -20.99 -2.45 23.56
CA ARG A 340 -20.87 -3.75 22.90
C ARG A 340 -22.22 -4.38 22.57
N SER A 341 -23.22 -4.18 23.45
CA SER A 341 -24.59 -4.64 23.22
C SER A 341 -25.35 -3.79 22.22
N GLU A 342 -25.26 -2.46 22.35
CA GLU A 342 -26.06 -1.51 21.58
C GLU A 342 -25.45 -1.20 20.17
N GLN A 343 -24.14 -1.22 20.05
CA GLN A 343 -23.41 -0.80 18.86
C GLN A 343 -22.23 -1.75 18.51
N PRO A 344 -22.47 -3.04 18.29
CA PRO A 344 -21.41 -4.04 18.12
C PRO A 344 -20.52 -3.79 16.88
N ALA A 345 -21.02 -3.07 15.87
CA ALA A 345 -20.23 -2.67 14.69
C ALA A 345 -19.39 -1.39 14.91
N GLY A 346 -19.57 -0.71 16.06
CA GLY A 346 -18.84 0.52 16.32
C GLY A 346 -17.36 0.29 16.61
N MET A 347 -16.54 1.26 16.24
CA MET A 347 -15.10 1.15 16.32
C MET A 347 -14.55 1.59 17.67
N VAL A 348 -13.57 0.85 18.17
CA VAL A 348 -12.77 1.19 19.35
C VAL A 348 -11.30 1.30 18.99
N ILE A 349 -10.60 2.19 19.69
CA ILE A 349 -9.15 2.34 19.62
C ILE A 349 -8.59 1.84 20.95
N HIS A 350 -7.73 0.83 20.90
CA HIS A 350 -7.14 0.23 22.10
C HIS A 350 -5.63 0.43 22.10
N HIS A 351 -5.12 1.09 23.15
CA HIS A 351 -3.76 1.58 23.28
C HIS A 351 -2.89 0.55 24.01
N TYR A 352 -2.38 -0.44 23.30
CA TYR A 352 -1.62 -1.56 23.88
C TYR A 352 -0.20 -1.69 23.35
N VAL A 353 0.12 -1.08 22.21
CA VAL A 353 1.44 -1.20 21.59
C VAL A 353 2.41 -0.21 22.21
N LYS A 354 3.58 -0.69 22.63
CA LYS A 354 4.64 0.17 23.17
C LYS A 354 5.54 0.69 22.05
N GLU A 355 6.01 1.92 22.21
CA GLU A 355 6.90 2.58 21.23
C GLU A 355 8.19 1.77 20.96
N GLU A 356 8.70 1.06 21.95
CA GLU A 356 9.87 0.19 21.79
C GLU A 356 9.64 -0.93 20.77
N TRP A 357 8.45 -1.55 20.76
CA TRP A 357 8.09 -2.61 19.80
C TRP A 357 7.93 -2.05 18.39
N THR A 358 7.30 -0.88 18.27
CA THR A 358 7.20 -0.15 17.00
C THR A 358 8.59 0.17 16.44
N ARG A 359 9.50 0.64 17.30
CA ARG A 359 10.88 0.93 16.92
C ARG A 359 11.65 -0.33 16.51
N GLN A 360 11.54 -1.43 17.27
CA GLN A 360 12.14 -2.72 16.92
C GLN A 360 11.70 -3.21 15.56
N ALA A 361 10.38 -3.21 15.29
CA ALA A 361 9.82 -3.59 14.01
C ALA A 361 10.32 -2.69 12.88
N LEU A 362 10.29 -1.36 13.06
CA LEU A 362 10.75 -0.41 12.05
C LEU A 362 12.22 -0.61 11.65
N LEU A 363 13.07 -0.99 12.60
CA LEU A 363 14.50 -1.21 12.36
C LEU A 363 14.81 -2.58 11.72
N GLU A 364 13.87 -3.52 11.71
CA GLU A 364 14.09 -4.85 11.10
C GLU A 364 14.36 -4.73 9.60
N PRO A 365 15.48 -5.31 9.09
CA PRO A 365 15.75 -5.35 7.65
C PRO A 365 14.65 -6.11 6.88
N GLY A 366 14.21 -5.55 5.73
CA GLY A 366 13.23 -6.18 4.86
C GLY A 366 11.79 -6.16 5.40
N LEU A 367 11.53 -5.47 6.51
CA LEU A 367 10.18 -5.16 6.98
C LEU A 367 9.62 -3.93 6.25
N MET A 368 8.35 -3.94 5.89
CA MET A 368 7.65 -2.90 5.13
C MET A 368 6.85 -1.99 6.04
N VAL A 369 6.61 -0.75 5.60
CA VAL A 369 5.75 0.22 6.28
C VAL A 369 4.42 0.29 5.53
N VAL A 370 3.33 0.24 6.28
CA VAL A 370 1.95 0.34 5.80
C VAL A 370 1.14 1.29 6.67
N THR A 371 -0.15 1.43 6.38
CA THR A 371 -1.04 2.25 7.22
C THR A 371 -1.95 1.45 8.14
N ASP A 372 -2.45 0.30 7.73
CA ASP A 372 -3.58 -0.38 8.38
C ASP A 372 -4.75 0.61 8.61
N GLY A 373 -5.00 1.42 7.55
CA GLY A 373 -5.94 2.54 7.61
C GLY A 373 -7.39 2.07 7.62
N THR A 374 -8.15 2.43 8.64
CA THR A 374 -9.59 2.13 8.70
C THR A 374 -10.37 2.95 7.68
N PRO A 375 -11.58 2.52 7.24
CA PRO A 375 -12.37 3.24 6.25
C PRO A 375 -12.70 4.69 6.65
N ILE A 376 -12.27 5.65 5.84
CA ILE A 376 -12.56 7.07 6.01
C ILE A 376 -13.69 7.46 5.05
N ILE A 377 -14.92 7.33 5.50
CA ILE A 377 -16.12 7.63 4.70
C ILE A 377 -16.55 9.09 4.88
N SER A 378 -16.42 9.60 6.10
CA SER A 378 -16.87 10.93 6.50
C SER A 378 -16.00 11.47 7.63
N LYS A 379 -15.87 12.80 7.72
CA LYS A 379 -15.20 13.47 8.85
C LYS A 379 -16.06 13.52 10.13
N SER A 380 -17.31 13.08 10.06
CA SER A 380 -18.19 13.01 11.23
C SER A 380 -17.96 11.76 12.09
N VAL A 381 -17.19 10.80 11.59
CA VAL A 381 -16.83 9.56 12.31
C VAL A 381 -15.34 9.61 12.61
N GLY A 382 -14.99 9.51 13.90
CA GLY A 382 -13.58 9.45 14.32
C GLY A 382 -12.89 8.22 13.76
N VAL A 383 -11.65 8.38 13.36
CA VAL A 383 -10.78 7.32 12.84
C VAL A 383 -9.41 7.43 13.51
N PRO A 384 -8.63 6.35 13.59
CA PRO A 384 -7.26 6.44 14.07
C PRO A 384 -6.35 7.17 13.05
N PRO A 385 -5.23 7.74 13.50
CA PRO A 385 -4.38 8.61 12.67
C PRO A 385 -3.58 7.86 11.59
N GLN A 386 -3.37 6.55 11.71
CA GLN A 386 -2.44 5.80 10.86
C GLN A 386 -2.82 5.83 9.38
N GLY A 387 -4.09 5.81 9.00
CA GLY A 387 -4.54 5.91 7.60
C GLY A 387 -4.29 7.29 6.96
N ILE A 388 -3.78 8.26 7.74
CA ILE A 388 -3.63 9.66 7.32
C ILE A 388 -2.18 10.12 7.33
N GLY A 389 -1.31 9.58 8.21
CA GLY A 389 0.00 10.16 8.45
C GLY A 389 1.16 9.18 8.63
N SER A 390 1.02 7.89 8.35
CA SER A 390 2.05 6.88 8.63
C SER A 390 3.37 7.14 7.93
N TYR A 391 3.36 7.50 6.67
CA TYR A 391 4.58 7.69 5.88
C TYR A 391 5.33 8.95 6.28
N SER A 392 4.62 10.07 6.43
CA SER A 392 5.21 11.31 6.92
C SER A 392 5.71 11.20 8.36
N ARG A 393 5.04 10.37 9.20
CA ARG A 393 5.52 10.07 10.56
C ARG A 393 6.86 9.35 10.56
N VAL A 394 7.05 8.35 9.67
CA VAL A 394 8.34 7.66 9.53
C VAL A 394 9.43 8.66 9.14
N LEU A 395 9.18 9.48 8.13
CA LEU A 395 10.15 10.45 7.62
C LEU A 395 10.44 11.59 8.62
N GLY A 396 9.41 12.12 9.26
CA GLY A 396 9.55 13.23 10.21
C GLY A 396 10.10 12.76 11.55
N ARG A 397 9.41 11.83 12.21
CA ARG A 397 9.73 11.42 13.57
C ARG A 397 10.93 10.47 13.63
N TYR A 398 10.93 9.38 12.86
CA TYR A 398 11.95 8.34 13.02
C TYR A 398 13.24 8.63 12.23
N VAL A 399 13.13 9.22 11.02
CA VAL A 399 14.31 9.60 10.24
C VAL A 399 14.89 10.92 10.72
N ARG A 400 14.14 12.03 10.63
CA ARG A 400 14.67 13.38 10.89
C ARG A 400 14.92 13.66 12.39
N GLU A 401 13.90 13.43 13.24
CA GLU A 401 13.96 13.84 14.65
C GLU A 401 14.72 12.84 15.52
N GLN A 402 14.45 11.56 15.37
CA GLN A 402 15.07 10.51 16.19
C GLN A 402 16.34 9.92 15.58
N GLN A 403 16.58 10.13 14.27
CA GLN A 403 17.71 9.53 13.54
C GLN A 403 17.79 8.01 13.74
N ALA A 404 16.65 7.34 13.83
CA ALA A 404 16.54 5.92 14.10
C ALA A 404 16.98 5.06 12.92
N LEU A 405 16.73 5.55 11.67
CA LEU A 405 17.18 4.93 10.43
C LEU A 405 17.49 6.03 9.40
N ASP A 406 18.31 5.71 8.42
CA ASP A 406 18.62 6.61 7.34
C ASP A 406 17.45 6.75 6.34
N LEU A 407 17.44 7.84 5.57
CA LEU A 407 16.35 8.17 4.65
C LEU A 407 16.22 7.14 3.52
N MET A 408 17.31 6.61 2.97
CA MET A 408 17.27 5.64 1.88
C MET A 408 16.63 4.32 2.34
N THR A 409 16.99 3.86 3.54
CA THR A 409 16.36 2.68 4.17
C THR A 409 14.87 2.90 4.41
N ALA A 410 14.46 4.07 4.91
CA ALA A 410 13.05 4.40 5.10
C ALA A 410 12.29 4.37 3.77
N LEU A 411 12.84 5.01 2.73
CA LEU A 411 12.25 4.99 1.39
C LEU A 411 12.13 3.57 0.83
N SER A 412 13.16 2.73 1.00
CA SER A 412 13.09 1.33 0.58
C SER A 412 11.93 0.57 1.22
N LYS A 413 11.69 0.76 2.52
CA LYS A 413 10.59 0.13 3.27
C LYS A 413 9.20 0.58 2.83
N MET A 414 9.10 1.76 2.23
CA MET A 414 7.84 2.39 1.82
C MET A 414 7.59 2.30 0.31
N THR A 415 8.56 1.86 -0.49
CA THR A 415 8.48 1.90 -1.96
C THR A 415 8.96 0.62 -2.62
N LEU A 416 10.27 0.33 -2.57
CA LEU A 416 10.90 -0.79 -3.25
C LEU A 416 10.47 -2.15 -2.70
N LEU A 417 10.53 -2.33 -1.37
CA LEU A 417 10.17 -3.61 -0.75
C LEU A 417 8.72 -4.00 -1.00
N PRO A 418 7.70 -3.11 -0.85
CA PRO A 418 6.33 -3.39 -1.25
C PRO A 418 6.19 -3.75 -2.73
N ALA A 419 6.89 -3.04 -3.62
CA ALA A 419 6.87 -3.34 -5.05
C ALA A 419 7.48 -4.72 -5.34
N GLN A 420 8.61 -5.05 -4.74
CA GLN A 420 9.26 -6.36 -4.87
C GLN A 420 8.39 -7.51 -4.37
N ARG A 421 7.61 -7.30 -3.29
CA ARG A 421 6.69 -8.32 -2.77
C ARG A 421 5.64 -8.74 -3.81
N LEU A 422 5.25 -7.81 -4.68
CA LEU A 422 4.16 -8.03 -5.65
C LEU A 422 4.63 -8.19 -7.10
N GLN A 423 5.87 -7.89 -7.46
CA GLN A 423 6.31 -7.86 -8.86
C GLN A 423 6.27 -9.22 -9.56
N ASP A 424 6.44 -10.31 -8.82
CA ASP A 424 6.36 -11.68 -9.35
C ASP A 424 4.90 -12.15 -9.50
N VAL A 425 3.99 -11.52 -8.77
CA VAL A 425 2.55 -11.80 -8.83
C VAL A 425 1.86 -10.94 -9.91
N ALA A 426 2.24 -9.67 -9.99
CA ALA A 426 1.69 -8.72 -10.94
C ALA A 426 2.82 -7.88 -11.56
N PRO A 427 3.17 -8.14 -12.85
CA PRO A 427 4.35 -7.53 -13.51
C PRO A 427 4.37 -5.99 -13.52
N VAL A 428 3.20 -5.34 -13.32
CA VAL A 428 3.14 -3.88 -13.21
C VAL A 428 3.99 -3.35 -12.06
N PHE A 429 4.15 -4.12 -10.97
CA PHE A 429 4.95 -3.70 -9.80
C PHE A 429 6.46 -3.70 -10.08
N ALA A 430 6.94 -4.38 -11.13
CA ALA A 430 8.33 -4.27 -11.56
C ALA A 430 8.72 -2.86 -12.04
N ARG A 431 7.73 -2.00 -12.31
CA ARG A 431 7.94 -0.60 -12.72
C ARG A 431 7.57 0.42 -11.63
N LYS A 432 7.14 -0.03 -10.45
CA LYS A 432 6.76 0.82 -9.30
C LYS A 432 7.83 0.79 -8.21
N GLY A 433 7.81 1.77 -7.32
CA GLY A 433 8.77 1.87 -6.21
C GLY A 433 10.20 2.23 -6.63
N ARG A 434 10.40 2.81 -7.82
CA ARG A 434 11.69 3.12 -8.46
C ARG A 434 11.70 4.50 -9.12
N ILE A 435 12.85 5.17 -9.13
CA ILE A 435 13.09 6.36 -9.95
C ILE A 435 14.15 6.01 -11.01
N GLN A 436 13.66 5.37 -12.09
CA GLN A 436 14.53 4.91 -13.19
C GLN A 436 13.84 5.15 -14.54
N PRO A 437 14.59 5.36 -15.64
CA PRO A 437 13.99 5.46 -16.97
C PRO A 437 13.17 4.20 -17.30
N GLY A 438 11.93 4.40 -17.77
CA GLY A 438 10.96 3.34 -18.07
C GLY A 438 10.08 2.95 -16.88
N ALA A 439 10.38 3.33 -15.65
CA ALA A 439 9.49 3.17 -14.51
C ALA A 439 8.23 4.03 -14.66
N ASP A 440 7.14 3.61 -14.04
CA ASP A 440 5.92 4.42 -13.98
C ASP A 440 6.24 5.73 -13.23
N ALA A 441 5.72 6.85 -13.70
CA ALA A 441 5.93 8.15 -13.06
C ALA A 441 4.99 8.32 -11.86
N ASP A 442 5.16 7.41 -10.89
CA ASP A 442 4.58 7.45 -9.55
C ASP A 442 5.66 8.04 -8.62
N ILE A 443 5.55 9.32 -8.32
CA ILE A 443 6.63 10.10 -7.71
C ILE A 443 6.09 10.92 -6.53
N THR A 444 6.78 10.85 -5.40
CA THR A 444 6.56 11.73 -4.25
C THR A 444 7.71 12.72 -4.12
N VAL A 445 7.37 14.02 -4.13
CA VAL A 445 8.31 15.11 -3.87
C VAL A 445 7.98 15.73 -2.52
N PHE A 446 8.95 15.76 -1.62
CA PHE A 446 8.74 16.27 -0.27
C PHE A 446 9.92 17.10 0.24
N ASP A 447 9.62 18.00 1.15
CA ASP A 447 10.62 18.78 1.87
C ASP A 447 11.13 17.97 3.08
N PRO A 448 12.40 17.51 3.08
CA PRO A 448 12.94 16.69 4.16
C PRO A 448 13.06 17.42 5.50
N GLN A 449 13.02 18.76 5.50
CA GLN A 449 13.12 19.56 6.72
C GLN A 449 11.78 19.73 7.42
N THR A 450 10.66 19.61 6.69
CA THR A 450 9.33 19.93 7.21
C THR A 450 8.35 18.75 7.17
N ILE A 451 8.70 17.64 6.49
CA ILE A 451 7.84 16.46 6.42
C ILE A 451 7.53 15.92 7.82
N ILE A 452 6.22 15.78 8.15
CA ILE A 452 5.74 15.27 9.43
C ILE A 452 4.24 14.95 9.36
N ASP A 453 3.79 13.96 10.11
CA ASP A 453 2.38 13.73 10.39
C ASP A 453 1.79 14.84 11.27
N ARG A 454 0.50 15.09 11.12
CA ARG A 454 -0.26 16.02 11.96
C ARG A 454 -1.50 15.39 12.56
N SER A 455 -1.88 14.23 12.03
CA SER A 455 -3.02 13.45 12.50
C SER A 455 -2.76 12.92 13.90
N THR A 456 -3.76 13.02 14.77
CA THR A 456 -3.73 12.51 16.14
C THR A 456 -5.01 11.71 16.41
N TYR A 457 -5.05 10.94 17.49
CA TYR A 457 -6.28 10.23 17.89
C TYR A 457 -7.44 11.15 18.21
N ARG A 458 -7.17 12.39 18.69
CA ARG A 458 -8.21 13.41 18.98
C ARG A 458 -8.62 14.22 17.77
N GLU A 459 -7.66 14.54 16.90
CA GLU A 459 -7.84 15.34 15.70
C GLU A 459 -7.29 14.60 14.49
N PRO A 460 -7.97 13.52 14.04
CA PRO A 460 -7.43 12.66 13.01
C PRO A 460 -7.37 13.31 11.62
N PHE A 461 -8.31 14.20 11.29
CA PHE A 461 -8.46 14.73 9.95
C PHE A 461 -7.53 15.90 9.63
N GLN A 462 -6.27 15.79 10.06
CA GLN A 462 -5.20 16.72 9.72
C GLN A 462 -4.23 16.08 8.74
N ALA A 463 -4.20 16.60 7.51
CA ALA A 463 -3.27 16.14 6.49
C ALA A 463 -1.81 16.34 6.92
N SER A 464 -0.94 15.46 6.50
CA SER A 464 0.51 15.55 6.68
C SER A 464 1.07 16.85 6.08
N ARG A 465 2.20 17.31 6.60
CA ARG A 465 2.92 18.48 6.08
C ARG A 465 4.19 18.02 5.40
N GLY A 466 4.60 18.75 4.35
CA GLY A 466 5.90 18.59 3.70
C GLY A 466 5.85 17.83 2.36
N VAL A 467 4.77 17.10 2.04
CA VAL A 467 4.55 16.61 0.68
C VAL A 467 4.20 17.80 -0.22
N ARG A 468 5.03 18.05 -1.24
CA ARG A 468 4.88 19.20 -2.14
C ARG A 468 4.22 18.82 -3.45
N TYR A 469 4.68 17.75 -4.08
CA TYR A 469 4.10 17.24 -5.32
C TYR A 469 3.93 15.73 -5.22
N LEU A 470 2.82 15.25 -5.77
CA LEU A 470 2.55 13.84 -5.93
C LEU A 470 2.14 13.61 -7.39
N LEU A 471 2.86 12.73 -8.06
CA LEU A 471 2.52 12.27 -9.41
C LEU A 471 2.06 10.82 -9.34
N VAL A 472 0.96 10.52 -10.02
CA VAL A 472 0.45 9.16 -10.21
C VAL A 472 0.29 8.94 -11.69
N ASN A 473 0.94 7.92 -12.23
CA ASN A 473 0.97 7.64 -13.67
C ASN A 473 1.31 8.92 -14.51
N GLY A 474 2.22 9.77 -13.98
CA GLY A 474 2.68 11.00 -14.61
C GLY A 474 1.80 12.24 -14.41
N ALA A 475 0.61 12.10 -13.87
CA ALA A 475 -0.30 13.22 -13.62
C ALA A 475 -0.17 13.75 -12.19
N LEU A 476 -0.19 15.07 -12.02
CA LEU A 476 -0.16 15.73 -10.72
C LEU A 476 -1.48 15.51 -9.94
N VAL A 477 -1.36 14.86 -8.79
CA VAL A 477 -2.45 14.62 -7.83
C VAL A 477 -2.32 15.55 -6.62
N VAL A 478 -1.10 15.88 -6.22
CA VAL A 478 -0.82 16.97 -5.28
C VAL A 478 0.12 17.95 -5.98
N GLU A 479 -0.23 19.22 -5.92
CA GLU A 479 0.57 20.30 -6.47
C GLU A 479 0.75 21.38 -5.43
N ASP A 480 2.00 21.71 -5.11
CA ASP A 480 2.39 22.70 -4.09
C ASP A 480 1.71 22.44 -2.72
N GLY A 481 1.57 21.17 -2.34
CA GLY A 481 0.93 20.74 -1.11
C GLY A 481 -0.61 20.75 -1.16
N VAL A 482 -1.21 21.03 -2.32
CA VAL A 482 -2.67 21.10 -2.49
C VAL A 482 -3.15 19.91 -3.32
N PHE A 483 -4.10 19.16 -2.77
CA PHE A 483 -4.73 18.04 -3.47
C PHE A 483 -5.61 18.53 -4.64
N GLN A 484 -5.47 17.90 -5.80
CA GLN A 484 -6.16 18.23 -7.03
C GLN A 484 -7.44 17.38 -7.16
N GLU A 485 -8.59 17.91 -6.82
CA GLU A 485 -9.88 17.18 -6.74
C GLU A 485 -10.29 16.54 -8.09
N SER A 486 -9.92 17.15 -9.21
CA SER A 486 -10.24 16.65 -10.57
C SER A 486 -9.27 15.57 -11.06
N ALA A 487 -8.10 15.41 -10.44
CA ALA A 487 -7.11 14.44 -10.88
C ALA A 487 -7.52 13.02 -10.49
N LYS A 488 -7.71 12.16 -11.48
CA LYS A 488 -8.12 10.75 -11.31
C LYS A 488 -7.28 9.81 -12.20
N PRO A 489 -5.94 9.90 -12.13
CA PRO A 489 -5.07 9.08 -12.97
C PRO A 489 -4.90 7.65 -12.47
N GLY A 490 -5.38 7.34 -11.27
CA GLY A 490 -5.22 6.04 -10.63
C GLY A 490 -5.93 4.92 -11.39
N ARG A 491 -5.33 3.74 -11.36
CA ARG A 491 -5.80 2.52 -12.04
C ARG A 491 -5.97 1.40 -11.04
N GLN A 492 -6.93 0.51 -11.31
CA GLN A 492 -7.01 -0.76 -10.58
C GLN A 492 -5.87 -1.67 -11.04
N LEU A 493 -5.05 -2.12 -10.09
CA LEU A 493 -3.95 -3.03 -10.33
C LEU A 493 -4.37 -4.45 -10.01
N THR A 494 -4.09 -5.38 -10.93
CA THR A 494 -4.44 -6.79 -10.82
C THR A 494 -3.29 -7.65 -11.34
N THR A 495 -3.34 -8.97 -11.10
CA THR A 495 -2.37 -9.92 -11.71
C THR A 495 -2.49 -9.96 -13.23
N LEU A 496 -3.62 -9.54 -13.81
CA LEU A 496 -3.88 -9.52 -15.24
C LEU A 496 -3.40 -8.21 -15.92
N GLY A 497 -2.91 -7.28 -15.15
CA GLY A 497 -2.49 -5.94 -15.58
C GLY A 497 -3.42 -4.83 -15.04
N PRO A 498 -3.15 -3.57 -15.41
CA PRO A 498 -3.97 -2.43 -15.05
C PRO A 498 -5.24 -2.36 -15.88
#